data_3a097f44dd0b5b408cb554d45461503e
#
_entry.id   3a097f44dd0b5b408cb554d45461503e
#
_cell.length_a   1.000
_cell.length_b   1.000
_cell.length_c   1.000
_cell.angle_alpha   90.00
_cell.angle_beta   90.00
_cell.angle_gamma   90.00
#
_symmetry.space_group_name_H-M   'P 1'
#
loop_
_entity.id
_entity.type
_entity.pdbx_description
1 polymer ?
#
loop_
_entity_poly.entity_id
_entity_poly.type
_entity_poly.pdbx_seq_one_letter_code
_entity_poly.pdbx_strand_id
1 'polypeptide(L)'
;MAENRPISRTRNRRNNRAGFFFLLPLIIIFISLLGYSFYFLISNSFNYVTISFKNSSFVGLNNYKTVLRDKAFYISLFNTFILSAANIFCGLTFGFFIAIILNFKFKLKGFFHALFFIPSMLPIALMATVFGSMLEYKNGIINIILRNLNLGIFASRWLADPKLAIISVSSVSVFLIGIPIMYYTADLTTISDSILEAALMDGARFRHQIALIIYPMLKNTHRTIILSMLLGGFREMERVFLMTDGGPGGKTEIIGTYIYRATRSAGSNIGLVCAAAVIILLIAFIISFIQLKLMEKNG
;
A
#
# COMPACT_ATOMS: atom_id res chain seq x y z
N MET A 1 6.35 33.99 -41.41
CA MET A 1 6.87 34.69 -40.21
C MET A 1 5.69 34.89 -39.26
N ALA A 2 5.50 34.02 -38.28
CA ALA A 2 4.46 34.17 -37.25
C ALA A 2 5.08 34.94 -36.08
N GLU A 3 4.53 36.10 -35.80
CA GLU A 3 4.97 37.08 -34.82
C GLU A 3 4.74 36.52 -33.39
N ASN A 4 5.80 36.12 -32.71
CA ASN A 4 5.80 35.69 -31.30
C ASN A 4 5.53 36.95 -30.41
N ARG A 5 4.25 37.28 -30.17
CA ARG A 5 3.90 38.36 -29.22
C ARG A 5 4.11 37.84 -27.79
N PRO A 6 4.91 38.50 -26.95
CA PRO A 6 5.12 38.12 -25.57
C PRO A 6 3.78 38.23 -24.82
N ILE A 7 3.31 37.13 -24.28
CA ILE A 7 2.12 37.08 -23.40
C ILE A 7 2.42 38.00 -22.20
N SER A 8 1.70 39.10 -22.09
CA SER A 8 1.96 40.14 -21.10
C SER A 8 1.87 39.56 -19.69
N ARG A 9 2.86 39.85 -18.83
CA ARG A 9 2.94 39.42 -17.41
C ARG A 9 1.66 39.75 -16.60
N THR A 10 0.93 40.78 -17.00
CA THR A 10 -0.37 41.21 -16.41
C THR A 10 -1.52 40.24 -16.70
N ARG A 11 -1.57 39.63 -17.91
CA ARG A 11 -2.60 38.64 -18.29
C ARG A 11 -2.39 37.33 -17.50
N ASN A 12 -1.14 36.93 -17.29
CA ASN A 12 -0.81 35.74 -16.48
C ASN A 12 -1.19 35.95 -15.00
N ARG A 13 -0.95 37.13 -14.42
CA ARG A 13 -1.33 37.44 -13.03
C ARG A 13 -2.86 37.45 -12.83
N ARG A 14 -3.63 37.92 -13.79
CA ARG A 14 -5.11 37.94 -13.74
C ARG A 14 -5.69 36.52 -13.85
N ASN A 15 -5.13 35.69 -14.73
CA ASN A 15 -5.52 34.29 -14.86
C ASN A 15 -5.17 33.46 -13.60
N ASN A 16 -4.00 33.71 -12.99
CA ASN A 16 -3.62 33.03 -11.76
C ASN A 16 -4.53 33.42 -10.59
N ARG A 17 -4.97 34.68 -10.48
CA ARG A 17 -5.94 35.13 -9.46
C ARG A 17 -7.30 34.47 -9.68
N ALA A 18 -7.81 34.47 -10.90
CA ALA A 18 -9.06 33.78 -11.23
C ALA A 18 -8.98 32.29 -10.88
N GLY A 19 -7.89 31.60 -11.30
CA GLY A 19 -7.65 30.19 -10.96
C GLY A 19 -7.62 29.95 -9.44
N PHE A 20 -6.98 30.85 -8.68
CA PHE A 20 -6.94 30.74 -7.21
C PHE A 20 -8.35 30.87 -6.60
N PHE A 21 -9.18 31.82 -7.05
CA PHE A 21 -10.56 31.96 -6.57
C PHE A 21 -11.43 30.75 -6.89
N PHE A 22 -11.23 30.11 -8.05
CA PHE A 22 -11.93 28.86 -8.38
C PHE A 22 -11.52 27.68 -7.50
N LEU A 23 -10.23 27.61 -7.11
CA LEU A 23 -9.71 26.56 -6.21
C LEU A 23 -10.01 26.83 -4.73
N LEU A 24 -10.28 28.08 -4.35
CA LEU A 24 -10.41 28.52 -2.97
C LEU A 24 -11.49 27.74 -2.19
N PRO A 25 -12.71 27.48 -2.69
CA PRO A 25 -13.69 26.67 -1.98
C PRO A 25 -13.19 25.26 -1.68
N LEU A 26 -12.54 24.62 -2.65
CA LEU A 26 -11.96 23.28 -2.49
C LEU A 26 -10.83 23.29 -1.45
N ILE A 27 -9.95 24.28 -1.51
CA ILE A 27 -8.85 24.46 -0.55
C ILE A 27 -9.38 24.65 0.87
N ILE A 28 -10.41 25.49 1.05
CA ILE A 28 -11.02 25.73 2.36
C ILE A 28 -11.61 24.44 2.93
N ILE A 29 -12.38 23.70 2.13
CA ILE A 29 -12.97 22.42 2.56
C ILE A 29 -11.86 21.43 2.93
N PHE A 30 -10.84 21.28 2.09
CA PHE A 30 -9.74 20.36 2.30
C PHE A 30 -8.94 20.71 3.59
N ILE A 31 -8.55 21.97 3.77
CA ILE A 31 -7.82 22.42 4.95
C ILE A 31 -8.69 22.29 6.20
N SER A 32 -9.98 22.60 6.13
CA SER A 32 -10.88 22.49 7.28
C SER A 32 -11.04 21.04 7.73
N LEU A 33 -11.30 20.12 6.80
CA LEU A 33 -11.48 18.70 7.12
C LEU A 33 -10.18 18.06 7.64
N LEU A 34 -9.06 18.27 6.97
CA LEU A 34 -7.78 17.73 7.41
C LEU A 34 -7.29 18.39 8.69
N GLY A 35 -7.38 19.73 8.77
CA GLY A 35 -6.98 20.48 9.96
C GLY A 35 -7.78 20.06 11.19
N TYR A 36 -9.09 19.91 11.05
CA TYR A 36 -9.93 19.39 12.13
C TYR A 36 -9.56 17.96 12.53
N SER A 37 -9.32 17.08 11.55
CA SER A 37 -8.94 15.68 11.80
C SER A 37 -7.61 15.59 12.55
N PHE A 38 -6.60 16.36 12.14
CA PHE A 38 -5.32 16.43 12.85
C PHE A 38 -5.44 17.04 14.24
N TYR A 39 -6.19 18.14 14.38
CA TYR A 39 -6.47 18.75 15.68
C TYR A 39 -7.16 17.75 16.61
N PHE A 40 -8.19 17.06 16.14
CA PHE A 40 -8.90 16.04 16.90
C PHE A 40 -7.98 14.92 17.35
N LEU A 41 -7.17 14.38 16.42
CA LEU A 41 -6.24 13.30 16.69
C LEU A 41 -5.19 13.71 17.74
N ILE A 42 -4.53 14.84 17.52
CA ILE A 42 -3.46 15.32 18.40
C ILE A 42 -4.01 15.73 19.76
N SER A 43 -5.09 16.51 19.80
CA SER A 43 -5.70 16.98 21.06
C SER A 43 -6.15 15.80 21.92
N ASN A 44 -6.87 14.82 21.34
CA ASN A 44 -7.36 13.67 22.12
C ASN A 44 -6.24 12.71 22.52
N SER A 45 -5.10 12.66 21.83
CA SER A 45 -3.98 11.79 22.21
C SER A 45 -3.38 12.12 23.59
N PHE A 46 -3.54 13.37 24.07
CA PHE A 46 -3.10 13.82 25.39
C PHE A 46 -4.17 13.69 26.47
N ASN A 47 -5.38 13.25 26.09
CA ASN A 47 -6.51 13.16 26.98
C ASN A 47 -6.95 11.70 27.16
N TYR A 48 -7.47 11.36 28.34
CA TYR A 48 -8.30 10.18 28.52
C TYR A 48 -9.71 10.53 28.05
N VAL A 49 -10.20 9.83 27.04
CA VAL A 49 -11.53 10.12 26.44
C VAL A 49 -12.28 8.81 26.28
N THR A 50 -13.47 8.73 26.87
CA THR A 50 -14.36 7.58 26.69
C THR A 50 -15.05 7.61 25.32
N ILE A 51 -15.55 6.48 24.83
CA ILE A 51 -16.30 6.39 23.57
C ILE A 51 -17.47 7.39 23.51
N SER A 52 -18.11 7.65 24.64
CA SER A 52 -19.24 8.60 24.71
C SER A 52 -18.84 10.07 24.64
N PHE A 53 -17.54 10.37 24.67
CA PHE A 53 -16.99 11.74 24.73
C PHE A 53 -17.52 12.60 25.91
N LYS A 54 -18.24 11.99 26.86
CA LYS A 54 -18.80 12.69 28.02
C LYS A 54 -17.77 13.05 29.09
N ASN A 55 -16.75 12.17 29.22
CA ASN A 55 -15.70 12.34 30.22
C ASN A 55 -14.37 12.47 29.50
N SER A 56 -13.73 13.61 29.63
CA SER A 56 -12.36 13.83 29.18
C SER A 56 -11.52 14.37 30.33
N SER A 57 -10.34 13.82 30.52
CA SER A 57 -9.36 14.31 31.47
C SER A 57 -7.98 14.35 30.83
N PHE A 58 -7.25 15.42 31.09
CA PHE A 58 -5.89 15.56 30.56
C PHE A 58 -4.94 14.59 31.27
N VAL A 59 -4.28 13.73 30.51
CA VAL A 59 -3.33 12.70 31.02
C VAL A 59 -1.91 12.88 30.46
N GLY A 60 -1.68 13.95 29.73
CA GLY A 60 -0.37 14.26 29.15
C GLY A 60 0.14 13.13 28.26
N LEU A 61 1.37 12.69 28.48
CA LEU A 61 2.02 11.64 27.67
C LEU A 61 1.70 10.21 28.12
N ASN A 62 0.75 10.01 29.07
CA ASN A 62 0.50 8.67 29.61
C ASN A 62 -0.03 7.69 28.56
N ASN A 63 -0.90 8.16 27.65
CA ASN A 63 -1.39 7.34 26.52
C ASN A 63 -0.21 6.83 25.65
N TYR A 64 0.74 7.69 25.33
CA TYR A 64 1.92 7.33 24.55
C TYR A 64 2.80 6.30 25.26
N LYS A 65 3.01 6.47 26.58
CA LYS A 65 3.76 5.50 27.39
C LYS A 65 3.06 4.14 27.41
N THR A 66 1.74 4.13 27.48
CA THR A 66 0.95 2.90 27.48
C THR A 66 1.08 2.16 26.15
N VAL A 67 0.91 2.86 25.02
CA VAL A 67 1.08 2.28 23.69
C VAL A 67 2.50 1.73 23.47
N LEU A 68 3.52 2.50 23.87
CA LEU A 68 4.93 2.10 23.73
C LEU A 68 5.34 0.96 24.68
N ARG A 69 4.53 0.59 25.66
CA ARG A 69 4.72 -0.59 26.51
C ARG A 69 3.90 -1.79 26.08
N ASP A 70 2.99 -1.60 25.15
CA ASP A 70 2.10 -2.66 24.70
C ASP A 70 2.81 -3.58 23.68
N LYS A 71 2.98 -4.84 24.04
CA LYS A 71 3.56 -5.86 23.14
C LYS A 71 2.72 -6.08 21.87
N ALA A 72 1.39 -5.95 21.96
CA ALA A 72 0.51 -6.11 20.82
C ALA A 72 0.74 -5.02 19.77
N PHE A 73 1.07 -3.80 20.22
CA PHE A 73 1.45 -2.72 19.30
C PHE A 73 2.70 -3.08 18.46
N TYR A 74 3.76 -3.60 19.08
CA TYR A 74 4.96 -3.98 18.35
C TYR A 74 4.75 -5.18 17.42
N ILE A 75 3.95 -6.18 17.85
CA ILE A 75 3.58 -7.31 16.99
C ILE A 75 2.81 -6.80 15.76
N SER A 76 1.84 -5.93 15.96
CA SER A 76 1.04 -5.37 14.87
C SER A 76 1.88 -4.51 13.93
N LEU A 77 2.82 -3.74 14.45
CA LEU A 77 3.76 -2.95 13.65
C LEU A 77 4.66 -3.87 12.81
N PHE A 78 5.24 -4.91 13.41
CA PHE A 78 6.08 -5.88 12.71
C PHE A 78 5.32 -6.62 11.61
N ASN A 79 4.11 -7.09 11.89
CA ASN A 79 3.26 -7.75 10.89
C ASN A 79 2.86 -6.80 9.75
N THR A 80 2.66 -5.52 10.05
CA THR A 80 2.42 -4.50 9.01
C THR A 80 3.61 -4.39 8.05
N PHE A 81 4.83 -4.43 8.59
CA PHE A 81 6.02 -4.45 7.75
C PHE A 81 6.15 -5.75 6.94
N ILE A 82 5.84 -6.91 7.50
CA ILE A 82 5.82 -8.19 6.76
C ILE A 82 4.83 -8.11 5.59
N LEU A 83 3.62 -7.64 5.85
CA LEU A 83 2.59 -7.51 4.83
C LEU A 83 2.99 -6.50 3.74
N SER A 84 3.56 -5.36 4.14
CA SER A 84 4.09 -4.36 3.21
C SER A 84 5.24 -4.92 2.38
N ALA A 85 6.15 -5.68 3.00
CA ALA A 85 7.27 -6.33 2.31
C ALA A 85 6.77 -7.36 1.27
N ALA A 86 5.73 -8.13 1.59
CA ALA A 86 5.10 -9.04 0.65
C ALA A 86 4.48 -8.30 -0.54
N ASN A 87 3.76 -7.19 -0.28
CA ASN A 87 3.20 -6.34 -1.33
C ASN A 87 4.32 -5.78 -2.23
N ILE A 88 5.39 -5.25 -1.64
CA ILE A 88 6.55 -4.70 -2.35
C ILE A 88 7.22 -5.78 -3.18
N PHE A 89 7.49 -6.95 -2.59
CA PHE A 89 8.11 -8.07 -3.30
C PHE A 89 7.28 -8.50 -4.51
N CYS A 90 5.97 -8.70 -4.34
CA CYS A 90 5.08 -9.05 -5.44
C CYS A 90 5.03 -7.95 -6.51
N GLY A 91 4.96 -6.70 -6.11
CA GLY A 91 4.94 -5.56 -7.04
C GLY A 91 6.22 -5.42 -7.85
N LEU A 92 7.38 -5.53 -7.20
CA LEU A 92 8.69 -5.38 -7.85
C LEU A 92 9.06 -6.60 -8.71
N THR A 93 8.62 -7.81 -8.33
CA THR A 93 8.94 -9.03 -9.10
C THR A 93 7.86 -9.30 -10.13
N PHE A 94 6.69 -9.78 -9.72
CA PHE A 94 5.62 -10.15 -10.64
C PHE A 94 5.11 -8.96 -11.45
N GLY A 95 4.96 -7.79 -10.82
CA GLY A 95 4.55 -6.56 -11.50
C GLY A 95 5.50 -6.15 -12.62
N PHE A 96 6.81 -6.20 -12.35
CA PHE A 96 7.85 -5.89 -13.33
C PHE A 96 7.86 -6.90 -14.50
N PHE A 97 7.94 -8.20 -14.21
CA PHE A 97 8.00 -9.21 -15.27
C PHE A 97 6.74 -9.24 -16.14
N ILE A 98 5.56 -9.11 -15.52
CA ILE A 98 4.30 -9.06 -16.28
C ILE A 98 4.23 -7.78 -17.12
N ALA A 99 4.67 -6.64 -16.63
CA ALA A 99 4.71 -5.41 -17.40
C ALA A 99 5.63 -5.52 -18.62
N ILE A 100 6.81 -6.15 -18.47
CA ILE A 100 7.70 -6.43 -19.61
C ILE A 100 7.00 -7.31 -20.64
N ILE A 101 6.37 -8.41 -20.21
CA ILE A 101 5.66 -9.31 -21.13
C ILE A 101 4.54 -8.54 -21.83
N LEU A 102 3.78 -7.73 -21.10
CA LEU A 102 2.70 -6.91 -21.66
C LEU A 102 3.20 -5.76 -22.54
N ASN A 103 4.48 -5.40 -22.49
CA ASN A 103 5.03 -4.39 -23.40
C ASN A 103 5.27 -4.92 -24.82
N PHE A 104 5.37 -6.25 -25.02
CA PHE A 104 5.47 -6.84 -26.35
C PHE A 104 4.17 -6.68 -27.14
N LYS A 105 4.32 -6.67 -28.48
CA LYS A 105 3.19 -6.67 -29.43
C LYS A 105 2.73 -8.11 -29.66
N PHE A 106 1.62 -8.52 -29.06
CA PHE A 106 0.98 -9.82 -29.33
C PHE A 106 -0.56 -9.71 -29.36
N LYS A 107 -1.20 -10.67 -30.04
CA LYS A 107 -2.64 -10.59 -30.40
C LYS A 107 -3.60 -10.44 -29.21
N LEU A 108 -3.28 -11.01 -28.03
CA LEU A 108 -4.14 -11.02 -26.85
C LEU A 108 -3.68 -10.05 -25.76
N LYS A 109 -2.83 -9.06 -26.08
CA LYS A 109 -2.29 -8.09 -25.12
C LYS A 109 -3.38 -7.43 -24.27
N GLY A 110 -4.46 -6.96 -24.88
CA GLY A 110 -5.56 -6.32 -24.15
C GLY A 110 -6.28 -7.24 -23.17
N PHE A 111 -6.47 -8.50 -23.55
CA PHE A 111 -7.05 -9.51 -22.65
C PHE A 111 -6.18 -9.76 -21.42
N PHE A 112 -4.88 -9.97 -21.61
CA PHE A 112 -3.96 -10.18 -20.48
C PHE A 112 -3.82 -8.92 -19.61
N HIS A 113 -3.84 -7.74 -20.22
CA HIS A 113 -3.87 -6.49 -19.47
C HIS A 113 -5.08 -6.45 -18.53
N ALA A 114 -6.28 -6.74 -19.05
CA ALA A 114 -7.50 -6.81 -18.25
C ALA A 114 -7.41 -7.90 -17.17
N LEU A 115 -6.92 -9.09 -17.50
CA LEU A 115 -6.79 -10.22 -16.57
C LEU A 115 -5.95 -9.89 -15.33
N PHE A 116 -4.82 -9.22 -15.51
CA PHE A 116 -3.95 -8.83 -14.39
C PHE A 116 -4.40 -7.55 -13.68
N PHE A 117 -5.19 -6.70 -14.35
CA PHE A 117 -5.63 -5.44 -13.79
C PHE A 117 -6.94 -5.56 -13.02
N ILE A 118 -7.90 -6.38 -13.48
CA ILE A 118 -9.21 -6.57 -12.87
C ILE A 118 -9.12 -6.90 -11.37
N PRO A 119 -8.26 -7.83 -10.90
CA PRO A 119 -8.18 -8.13 -9.47
C PRO A 119 -7.83 -6.92 -8.60
N SER A 120 -7.00 -6.01 -9.11
CA SER A 120 -6.61 -4.80 -8.38
C SER A 120 -7.70 -3.71 -8.36
N MET A 121 -8.75 -3.86 -9.15
CA MET A 121 -9.92 -2.97 -9.14
C MET A 121 -11.02 -3.48 -8.20
N LEU A 122 -10.96 -4.74 -7.79
CA LEU A 122 -11.93 -5.30 -6.87
C LEU A 122 -11.72 -4.75 -5.44
N PRO A 123 -12.80 -4.55 -4.68
CA PRO A 123 -12.69 -4.20 -3.26
C PRO A 123 -11.85 -5.24 -2.52
N ILE A 124 -10.93 -4.78 -1.67
CA ILE A 124 -10.06 -5.67 -0.90
C ILE A 124 -10.86 -6.63 0.00
N ALA A 125 -12.01 -6.18 0.50
CA ALA A 125 -12.92 -7.00 1.28
C ALA A 125 -13.42 -8.23 0.50
N LEU A 126 -13.75 -8.06 -0.79
CA LEU A 126 -14.16 -9.17 -1.65
C LEU A 126 -13.00 -10.15 -1.86
N MET A 127 -11.81 -9.63 -2.16
CA MET A 127 -10.61 -10.45 -2.32
C MET A 127 -10.31 -11.25 -1.04
N ALA A 128 -10.34 -10.59 0.11
CA ALA A 128 -10.13 -11.23 1.41
C ALA A 128 -11.11 -12.36 1.69
N THR A 129 -12.40 -12.15 1.39
CA THR A 129 -13.44 -13.16 1.59
C THR A 129 -13.25 -14.36 0.65
N VAL A 130 -12.97 -14.12 -0.63
CA VAL A 130 -12.72 -15.18 -1.61
C VAL A 130 -11.49 -16.01 -1.22
N PHE A 131 -10.35 -15.33 -0.92
CA PHE A 131 -9.14 -16.03 -0.50
C PHE A 131 -9.29 -16.73 0.84
N GLY A 132 -10.04 -16.14 1.79
CA GLY A 132 -10.37 -16.78 3.05
C GLY A 132 -11.10 -18.11 2.83
N SER A 133 -12.09 -18.13 1.93
CA SER A 133 -12.82 -19.35 1.56
C SER A 133 -11.92 -20.35 0.80
N MET A 134 -11.05 -19.89 -0.07
CA MET A 134 -10.10 -20.77 -0.81
C MET A 134 -9.10 -21.46 0.12
N LEU A 135 -8.70 -20.78 1.21
CA LEU A 135 -7.72 -21.25 2.21
C LEU A 135 -8.38 -21.97 3.40
N GLU A 136 -9.70 -22.13 3.40
CA GLU A 136 -10.41 -22.88 4.45
C GLU A 136 -9.92 -24.34 4.50
N TYR A 137 -9.80 -24.90 5.71
CA TYR A 137 -9.15 -26.19 5.90
C TYR A 137 -9.93 -27.37 5.30
N LYS A 138 -11.23 -27.43 5.53
CA LYS A 138 -12.05 -28.60 5.12
C LYS A 138 -12.47 -28.53 3.67
N ASN A 139 -13.07 -27.40 3.27
CA ASN A 139 -13.75 -27.21 1.99
C ASN A 139 -13.02 -26.24 1.07
N GLY A 140 -11.88 -25.67 1.51
CA GLY A 140 -11.09 -24.75 0.68
C GLY A 140 -10.47 -25.44 -0.53
N ILE A 141 -10.63 -24.81 -1.70
CA ILE A 141 -10.21 -25.39 -2.99
C ILE A 141 -8.72 -25.76 -3.01
N ILE A 142 -7.86 -25.01 -2.30
CA ILE A 142 -6.44 -25.30 -2.24
C ILE A 142 -6.16 -26.64 -1.58
N ASN A 143 -6.78 -26.92 -0.44
CA ASN A 143 -6.62 -28.19 0.26
C ASN A 143 -7.31 -29.35 -0.49
N ILE A 144 -8.42 -29.10 -1.19
CA ILE A 144 -9.08 -30.11 -2.04
C ILE A 144 -8.14 -30.51 -3.18
N ILE A 145 -7.55 -29.55 -3.88
CA ILE A 145 -6.58 -29.81 -4.96
C ILE A 145 -5.39 -30.61 -4.44
N LEU A 146 -4.80 -30.21 -3.30
CA LEU A 146 -3.66 -30.89 -2.70
C LEU A 146 -4.01 -32.36 -2.36
N ARG A 147 -5.18 -32.62 -1.80
CA ARG A 147 -5.64 -33.99 -1.49
C ARG A 147 -5.84 -34.82 -2.76
N ASN A 148 -6.47 -34.27 -3.77
CA ASN A 148 -6.74 -34.96 -5.03
C ASN A 148 -5.46 -35.28 -5.83
N LEU A 149 -4.41 -34.48 -5.66
CA LEU A 149 -3.10 -34.73 -6.26
C LEU A 149 -2.22 -35.66 -5.41
N ASN A 150 -2.76 -36.31 -4.37
CA ASN A 150 -2.01 -37.12 -3.41
C ASN A 150 -0.93 -36.32 -2.63
N LEU A 151 -1.05 -35.00 -2.60
CA LEU A 151 -0.19 -34.09 -1.85
C LEU A 151 -0.83 -33.65 -0.52
N GLY A 152 -1.71 -34.48 0.04
CA GLY A 152 -2.45 -34.18 1.25
C GLY A 152 -1.59 -33.87 2.49
N ILE A 153 -0.32 -34.31 2.48
CA ILE A 153 0.66 -33.95 3.51
C ILE A 153 0.92 -32.44 3.63
N PHE A 154 0.71 -31.71 2.54
CA PHE A 154 0.84 -30.25 2.49
C PHE A 154 -0.48 -29.52 2.82
N ALA A 155 -1.61 -30.26 2.92
CA ALA A 155 -2.88 -29.64 3.29
C ALA A 155 -2.81 -29.16 4.74
N SER A 156 -2.99 -27.87 4.94
CA SER A 156 -2.76 -27.20 6.22
C SER A 156 -3.92 -26.32 6.62
N ARG A 157 -3.95 -25.97 7.90
CA ARG A 157 -4.90 -24.97 8.44
C ARG A 157 -4.32 -23.56 8.19
N TRP A 158 -4.25 -23.17 6.93
CA TRP A 158 -3.55 -21.97 6.42
C TRP A 158 -3.77 -20.71 7.26
N LEU A 159 -5.01 -20.46 7.69
CA LEU A 159 -5.38 -19.27 8.44
C LEU A 159 -5.41 -19.49 9.96
N ALA A 160 -5.44 -20.73 10.42
CA ALA A 160 -5.52 -21.08 11.85
C ALA A 160 -4.18 -21.54 12.43
N ASP A 161 -3.16 -21.80 11.60
CA ASP A 161 -1.81 -22.13 12.07
C ASP A 161 -1.04 -20.83 12.34
N PRO A 162 -0.50 -20.63 13.58
CA PRO A 162 0.24 -19.41 13.92
C PRO A 162 1.49 -19.14 13.08
N LYS A 163 2.07 -20.16 12.44
CA LYS A 163 3.25 -20.02 11.58
C LYS A 163 2.90 -19.69 10.14
N LEU A 164 1.74 -20.15 9.67
CA LEU A 164 1.30 -20.00 8.29
C LEU A 164 0.38 -18.81 8.07
N ALA A 165 -0.36 -18.39 9.09
CA ALA A 165 -1.44 -17.42 8.95
C ALA A 165 -1.00 -16.10 8.29
N ILE A 166 0.12 -15.50 8.74
CA ILE A 166 0.61 -14.23 8.17
C ILE A 166 1.06 -14.41 6.71
N ILE A 167 1.70 -15.52 6.37
CA ILE A 167 2.12 -15.85 5.00
C ILE A 167 0.89 -16.05 4.11
N SER A 168 -0.12 -16.76 4.63
CA SER A 168 -1.38 -17.03 3.92
C SER A 168 -2.16 -15.75 3.63
N VAL A 169 -2.25 -14.84 4.59
CA VAL A 169 -2.85 -13.51 4.38
C VAL A 169 -2.03 -12.70 3.37
N SER A 170 -0.70 -12.78 3.44
CA SER A 170 0.20 -12.09 2.51
C SER A 170 0.12 -12.63 1.08
N SER A 171 -0.31 -13.88 0.86
CA SER A 171 -0.40 -14.49 -0.48
C SER A 171 -1.37 -13.73 -1.41
N VAL A 172 -2.37 -13.06 -0.87
CA VAL A 172 -3.29 -12.19 -1.63
C VAL A 172 -2.54 -11.09 -2.41
N SER A 173 -1.35 -10.68 -1.93
CA SER A 173 -0.52 -9.65 -2.58
C SER A 173 -0.16 -9.98 -4.02
N VAL A 174 -0.10 -11.27 -4.40
CA VAL A 174 0.16 -11.71 -5.78
C VAL A 174 -0.93 -11.23 -6.75
N PHE A 175 -2.14 -11.02 -6.28
CA PHE A 175 -3.27 -10.55 -7.08
C PHE A 175 -3.45 -9.03 -7.06
N LEU A 176 -2.74 -8.32 -6.18
CA LEU A 176 -2.81 -6.86 -6.05
C LEU A 176 -1.68 -6.13 -6.82
N ILE A 177 -1.12 -6.78 -7.83
CA ILE A 177 0.02 -6.26 -8.63
C ILE A 177 -0.41 -5.36 -9.80
N GLY A 178 -1.70 -5.17 -10.05
CA GLY A 178 -2.19 -4.37 -11.17
C GLY A 178 -1.69 -2.92 -11.17
N ILE A 179 -1.64 -2.27 -9.98
CA ILE A 179 -1.10 -0.92 -9.84
C ILE A 179 0.39 -0.88 -10.18
N PRO A 180 1.27 -1.74 -9.62
CA PRO A 180 2.65 -1.88 -10.07
C PRO A 180 2.81 -2.11 -11.58
N ILE A 181 2.00 -2.98 -12.18
CA ILE A 181 2.00 -3.21 -13.64
C ILE A 181 1.72 -1.90 -14.39
N MET A 182 0.74 -1.11 -13.91
CA MET A 182 0.40 0.17 -14.54
C MET A 182 1.58 1.16 -14.47
N TYR A 183 2.24 1.30 -13.33
CA TYR A 183 3.42 2.16 -13.19
C TYR A 183 4.53 1.73 -14.15
N TYR A 184 4.85 0.42 -14.18
CA TYR A 184 5.88 -0.08 -15.09
C TYR A 184 5.51 0.07 -16.55
N THR A 185 4.28 -0.25 -16.95
CA THR A 185 3.87 -0.12 -18.36
C THR A 185 3.87 1.35 -18.82
N ALA A 186 3.51 2.30 -17.96
CA ALA A 186 3.59 3.71 -18.28
C ALA A 186 5.04 4.16 -18.53
N ASP A 187 5.96 3.82 -17.63
CA ASP A 187 7.36 4.24 -17.76
C ASP A 187 8.12 3.45 -18.85
N LEU A 188 7.77 2.19 -19.11
CA LEU A 188 8.32 1.42 -20.22
C LEU A 188 8.07 2.10 -21.58
N THR A 189 6.94 2.80 -21.74
CA THR A 189 6.66 3.55 -22.98
C THR A 189 7.56 4.77 -23.19
N THR A 190 8.26 5.23 -22.15
CA THR A 190 9.19 6.36 -22.24
C THR A 190 10.58 5.95 -22.71
N ILE A 191 10.90 4.66 -22.69
CA ILE A 191 12.18 4.13 -23.16
C ILE A 191 12.16 4.12 -24.70
N SER A 192 13.10 4.83 -25.31
CA SER A 192 13.20 4.91 -26.77
C SER A 192 13.59 3.57 -27.38
N ASP A 193 12.89 3.17 -28.42
CA ASP A 193 13.21 1.96 -29.19
C ASP A 193 14.66 2.02 -29.74
N SER A 194 15.18 3.20 -30.07
CA SER A 194 16.54 3.39 -30.58
C SER A 194 17.62 2.94 -29.58
N ILE A 195 17.38 3.06 -28.27
CA ILE A 195 18.33 2.57 -27.25
C ILE A 195 18.38 1.04 -27.28
N LEU A 196 17.23 0.40 -27.42
CA LEU A 196 17.14 -1.05 -27.47
C LEU A 196 17.68 -1.64 -28.76
N GLU A 197 17.47 -0.93 -29.88
CA GLU A 197 18.03 -1.29 -31.20
C GLU A 197 19.56 -1.14 -31.21
N ALA A 198 20.11 -0.06 -30.67
CA ALA A 198 21.55 0.11 -30.54
C ALA A 198 22.19 -1.02 -29.70
N ALA A 199 21.58 -1.37 -28.58
CA ALA A 199 22.04 -2.48 -27.77
C ALA A 199 21.99 -3.84 -28.50
N LEU A 200 20.99 -4.04 -29.38
CA LEU A 200 20.94 -5.22 -30.24
C LEU A 200 22.10 -5.27 -31.24
N MET A 201 22.46 -4.12 -31.84
CA MET A 201 23.61 -4.00 -32.75
C MET A 201 24.92 -4.30 -32.02
N ASP A 202 25.03 -3.95 -30.74
CA ASP A 202 26.16 -4.28 -29.86
C ASP A 202 26.15 -5.74 -29.38
N GLY A 203 25.20 -6.56 -29.84
CA GLY A 203 25.09 -7.99 -29.49
C GLY A 203 24.42 -8.27 -28.14
N ALA A 204 23.77 -7.30 -27.52
CA ALA A 204 23.06 -7.49 -26.27
C ALA A 204 21.85 -8.41 -26.45
N ARG A 205 21.88 -9.58 -25.78
CA ARG A 205 20.73 -10.48 -25.73
C ARG A 205 19.60 -9.86 -24.90
N PHE A 206 18.37 -10.28 -25.12
CA PHE A 206 17.18 -9.79 -24.43
C PHE A 206 17.33 -9.70 -22.90
N ARG A 207 17.88 -10.74 -22.24
CA ARG A 207 18.15 -10.73 -20.81
C ARG A 207 19.13 -9.63 -20.37
N HIS A 208 20.11 -9.30 -21.23
CA HIS A 208 21.06 -8.21 -20.97
C HIS A 208 20.39 -6.84 -21.11
N GLN A 209 19.50 -6.68 -22.10
CA GLN A 209 18.70 -5.46 -22.23
C GLN A 209 17.82 -5.22 -21.01
N ILE A 210 17.14 -6.29 -20.51
CA ILE A 210 16.33 -6.17 -19.28
C ILE A 210 17.20 -5.77 -18.09
N ALA A 211 18.29 -6.47 -17.82
CA ALA A 211 19.06 -6.31 -16.60
C ALA A 211 19.92 -5.02 -16.59
N LEU A 212 20.49 -4.65 -17.73
CA LEU A 212 21.48 -3.58 -17.82
C LEU A 212 20.93 -2.25 -18.36
N ILE A 213 19.76 -2.28 -19.03
CA ILE A 213 19.16 -1.08 -19.62
C ILE A 213 17.80 -0.83 -19.00
N ILE A 214 16.83 -1.71 -19.20
CA ILE A 214 15.44 -1.48 -18.80
C ILE A 214 15.32 -1.36 -17.28
N TYR A 215 15.84 -2.32 -16.52
CA TYR A 215 15.72 -2.33 -15.07
C TYR A 215 16.35 -1.09 -14.39
N PRO A 216 17.58 -0.66 -14.74
CA PRO A 216 18.15 0.58 -14.20
C PRO A 216 17.40 1.84 -14.63
N MET A 217 16.87 1.90 -15.86
CA MET A 217 16.10 3.06 -16.32
C MET A 217 14.79 3.23 -15.53
N LEU A 218 14.21 2.14 -15.04
CA LEU A 218 12.98 2.15 -14.22
C LEU A 218 13.24 2.36 -12.71
N LYS A 219 14.44 2.83 -12.32
CA LYS A 219 14.78 3.02 -10.88
C LYS A 219 13.77 3.90 -10.13
N ASN A 220 13.25 4.94 -10.76
CA ASN A 220 12.28 5.84 -10.14
C ASN A 220 10.91 5.18 -9.97
N THR A 221 10.50 4.34 -10.92
CA THR A 221 9.30 3.50 -10.83
C THR A 221 9.41 2.51 -9.68
N HIS A 222 10.55 1.81 -9.55
CA HIS A 222 10.79 0.90 -8.41
C HIS A 222 10.59 1.62 -7.08
N ARG A 223 11.16 2.81 -6.93
CA ARG A 223 11.06 3.63 -5.71
C ARG A 223 9.61 4.06 -5.44
N THR A 224 8.90 4.49 -6.48
CA THR A 224 7.48 4.87 -6.39
C THR A 224 6.62 3.70 -5.94
N ILE A 225 6.84 2.51 -6.49
CA ILE A 225 6.14 1.29 -6.11
C ILE A 225 6.45 0.93 -4.65
N ILE A 226 7.71 0.98 -4.23
CA ILE A 226 8.10 0.71 -2.84
C ILE A 226 7.35 1.65 -1.89
N LEU A 227 7.36 2.95 -2.16
CA LEU A 227 6.68 3.94 -1.32
C LEU A 227 5.17 3.70 -1.28
N SER A 228 4.56 3.52 -2.44
CA SER A 228 3.11 3.31 -2.57
C SER A 228 2.66 2.05 -1.83
N MET A 229 3.37 0.93 -2.00
CA MET A 229 3.05 -0.35 -1.36
C MET A 229 3.31 -0.32 0.15
N LEU A 230 4.37 0.35 0.59
CA LEU A 230 4.68 0.51 2.00
C LEU A 230 3.59 1.32 2.72
N LEU A 231 3.23 2.50 2.18
CA LEU A 231 2.16 3.33 2.74
C LEU A 231 0.80 2.64 2.65
N GLY A 232 0.56 1.86 1.59
CA GLY A 232 -0.62 1.01 1.47
C GLY A 232 -0.74 0.03 2.62
N GLY A 233 0.35 -0.62 3.03
CA GLY A 233 0.38 -1.55 4.15
C GLY A 233 -0.01 -0.92 5.49
N PHE A 234 0.35 0.35 5.74
CA PHE A 234 -0.08 1.06 6.95
C PHE A 234 -1.58 1.44 6.96
N ARG A 235 -2.21 1.49 5.79
CA ARG A 235 -3.67 1.72 5.66
C ARG A 235 -4.47 0.42 5.64
N GLU A 236 -3.80 -0.71 5.52
CA GLU A 236 -4.42 -2.02 5.42
C GLU A 236 -5.11 -2.38 6.74
N MET A 237 -6.36 -2.85 6.66
CA MET A 237 -7.11 -3.40 7.77
C MET A 237 -8.00 -4.56 7.31
N GLU A 238 -8.77 -4.32 6.23
CA GLU A 238 -9.88 -5.18 5.81
C GLU A 238 -9.43 -6.61 5.48
N ARG A 239 -8.31 -6.78 4.81
CA ARG A 239 -7.78 -8.09 4.43
C ARG A 239 -7.51 -8.96 5.65
N VAL A 240 -6.78 -8.45 6.63
CA VAL A 240 -6.47 -9.19 7.85
C VAL A 240 -7.72 -9.40 8.70
N PHE A 241 -8.54 -8.36 8.84
CA PHE A 241 -9.80 -8.44 9.61
C PHE A 241 -10.73 -9.52 9.08
N LEU A 242 -10.96 -9.58 7.76
CA LEU A 242 -11.90 -10.53 7.14
C LEU A 242 -11.32 -11.95 7.01
N MET A 243 -10.01 -12.11 6.87
CA MET A 243 -9.42 -13.45 6.73
C MET A 243 -9.15 -14.14 8.07
N THR A 244 -8.70 -13.39 9.08
CA THR A 244 -8.19 -13.96 10.34
C THR A 244 -8.61 -13.21 11.58
N ASP A 245 -9.18 -12.00 11.44
CA ASP A 245 -9.45 -11.08 12.55
C ASP A 245 -8.22 -10.89 13.48
N GLY A 246 -7.01 -10.80 12.89
CA GLY A 246 -5.75 -10.70 13.65
C GLY A 246 -5.27 -12.01 14.27
N GLY A 247 -6.06 -13.11 14.20
CA GLY A 247 -5.74 -14.44 14.75
C GLY A 247 -4.77 -15.26 13.90
N PRO A 248 -4.35 -16.43 14.39
CA PRO A 248 -4.55 -16.97 15.73
C PRO A 248 -3.65 -16.28 16.76
N GLY A 249 -4.22 -15.96 17.93
CA GLY A 249 -3.44 -15.41 19.06
C GLY A 249 -2.69 -14.09 18.76
N GLY A 250 -3.23 -13.22 17.93
CA GLY A 250 -2.60 -11.95 17.54
C GLY A 250 -1.47 -12.08 16.49
N LYS A 251 -1.24 -13.28 15.95
CA LYS A 251 -0.11 -13.54 15.02
C LYS A 251 -0.24 -12.86 13.65
N THR A 252 -1.45 -12.48 13.25
CA THR A 252 -1.67 -11.71 12.03
C THR A 252 -2.13 -10.28 12.33
N GLU A 253 -2.19 -9.88 13.60
CA GLU A 253 -2.56 -8.52 13.98
C GLU A 253 -1.67 -7.51 13.26
N ILE A 254 -2.28 -6.56 12.55
CA ILE A 254 -1.60 -5.42 11.93
C ILE A 254 -2.07 -4.12 12.57
N ILE A 255 -1.39 -3.02 12.29
CA ILE A 255 -1.71 -1.71 12.90
C ILE A 255 -3.17 -1.31 12.67
N GLY A 256 -3.72 -1.56 11.48
CA GLY A 256 -5.12 -1.25 11.19
C GLY A 256 -6.09 -2.02 12.08
N THR A 257 -5.88 -3.35 12.26
CA THR A 257 -6.72 -4.18 13.14
C THR A 257 -6.50 -3.87 14.62
N TYR A 258 -5.27 -3.55 15.04
CA TYR A 258 -4.96 -3.11 16.40
C TYR A 258 -5.74 -1.83 16.76
N ILE A 259 -5.69 -0.78 15.93
CA ILE A 259 -6.45 0.46 16.14
C ILE A 259 -7.95 0.16 16.18
N TYR A 260 -8.46 -0.60 15.22
CA TYR A 260 -9.87 -0.93 15.13
C TYR A 260 -10.38 -1.64 16.37
N ARG A 261 -9.62 -2.64 16.85
CA ARG A 261 -9.96 -3.42 18.04
C ARG A 261 -9.90 -2.56 19.31
N ALA A 262 -8.85 -1.74 19.45
CA ALA A 262 -8.71 -0.81 20.56
C ALA A 262 -9.86 0.19 20.65
N THR A 263 -10.45 0.58 19.50
CA THR A 263 -11.61 1.48 19.46
C THR A 263 -12.90 0.80 19.93
N ARG A 264 -13.04 -0.50 19.73
CA ARG A 264 -14.29 -1.25 20.00
C ARG A 264 -14.31 -2.00 21.33
N SER A 265 -13.21 -2.05 22.04
CA SER A 265 -13.12 -2.70 23.35
C SER A 265 -14.03 -2.00 24.37
N ALA A 266 -14.72 -2.76 25.22
CA ALA A 266 -15.53 -2.19 26.29
C ALA A 266 -14.68 -1.31 27.20
N GLY A 267 -15.12 -0.07 27.44
CA GLY A 267 -14.35 0.91 28.23
C GLY A 267 -13.12 1.51 27.52
N SER A 268 -13.05 1.39 26.18
CA SER A 268 -11.90 1.88 25.42
C SER A 268 -11.63 3.37 25.66
N ASN A 269 -10.35 3.67 25.82
CA ASN A 269 -9.82 5.02 25.86
C ASN A 269 -9.48 5.48 24.43
N ILE A 270 -10.33 6.32 23.86
CA ILE A 270 -10.13 6.90 22.53
C ILE A 270 -8.82 7.69 22.46
N GLY A 271 -8.40 8.33 23.58
CA GLY A 271 -7.12 9.01 23.64
C GLY A 271 -5.92 8.08 23.42
N LEU A 272 -5.99 6.86 23.90
CA LEU A 272 -4.94 5.85 23.65
C LEU A 272 -4.90 5.45 22.16
N VAL A 273 -6.05 5.29 21.53
CA VAL A 273 -6.16 5.01 20.09
C VAL A 273 -5.59 6.17 19.27
N CYS A 274 -5.92 7.41 19.65
CA CYS A 274 -5.36 8.61 19.03
C CYS A 274 -3.83 8.68 19.20
N ALA A 275 -3.30 8.35 20.37
CA ALA A 275 -1.86 8.32 20.61
C ALA A 275 -1.16 7.24 19.73
N ALA A 276 -1.75 6.05 19.61
CA ALA A 276 -1.25 5.02 18.70
C ALA A 276 -1.23 5.51 17.25
N ALA A 277 -2.32 6.13 16.79
CA ALA A 277 -2.42 6.67 15.44
C ALA A 277 -1.40 7.80 15.17
N VAL A 278 -1.12 8.67 16.16
CA VAL A 278 -0.06 9.69 16.05
C VAL A 278 1.31 9.05 15.90
N ILE A 279 1.64 8.03 16.71
CA ILE A 279 2.92 7.32 16.61
C ILE A 279 3.09 6.70 15.22
N ILE A 280 2.05 6.05 14.70
CA ILE A 280 2.07 5.43 13.37
C ILE A 280 2.23 6.46 12.27
N LEU A 281 1.52 7.59 12.38
CA LEU A 281 1.64 8.70 11.44
C LEU A 281 3.06 9.25 11.41
N LEU A 282 3.70 9.41 12.56
CA LEU A 282 5.10 9.84 12.65
C LEU A 282 6.04 8.81 12.02
N ILE A 283 5.85 7.52 12.29
CA ILE A 283 6.65 6.44 11.67
C ILE A 283 6.49 6.48 10.15
N ALA A 284 5.27 6.52 9.63
CA ALA A 284 5.00 6.58 8.20
C ALA A 284 5.59 7.84 7.55
N PHE A 285 5.52 8.99 8.22
CA PHE A 285 6.10 10.24 7.77
C PHE A 285 7.63 10.17 7.69
N ILE A 286 8.29 9.66 8.74
CA ILE A 286 9.74 9.50 8.78
C ILE A 286 10.20 8.58 7.63
N ILE A 287 9.55 7.45 7.45
CA ILE A 287 9.90 6.50 6.39
C ILE A 287 9.73 7.15 5.01
N SER A 288 8.60 7.84 4.79
CA SER A 288 8.34 8.54 3.53
C SER A 288 9.36 9.64 3.26
N PHE A 289 9.72 10.41 4.29
CA PHE A 289 10.72 11.48 4.18
C PHE A 289 12.11 10.94 3.83
N ILE A 290 12.53 9.87 4.53
CA ILE A 290 13.81 9.20 4.23
C ILE A 290 13.82 8.71 2.79
N GLN A 291 12.74 8.05 2.34
CA GLN A 291 12.68 7.52 0.98
C GLN A 291 12.69 8.63 -0.07
N LEU A 292 11.94 9.72 0.10
CA LEU A 292 11.95 10.86 -0.80
C LEU A 292 13.35 11.47 -0.91
N LYS A 293 14.03 11.67 0.23
CA LYS A 293 15.41 12.20 0.24
C LYS A 293 16.41 11.28 -0.47
N LEU A 294 16.22 9.96 -0.37
CA LEU A 294 17.02 8.99 -1.13
C LEU A 294 16.70 9.02 -2.63
N MET A 295 15.48 9.39 -3.02
CA MET A 295 15.11 9.59 -4.41
C MET A 295 15.81 10.81 -5.01
N GLU A 296 15.81 11.95 -4.32
CA GLU A 296 16.44 13.20 -4.77
C GLU A 296 17.96 13.07 -4.93
N LYS A 297 18.64 12.40 -4.00
CA LYS A 297 20.12 12.28 -4.02
C LYS A 297 20.67 11.47 -5.21
N ASN A 298 19.84 10.62 -5.81
CA ASN A 298 20.27 9.67 -6.86
C ASN A 298 19.53 9.89 -8.21
N GLY A 299 18.76 10.98 -8.37
CA GLY A 299 18.18 11.46 -9.62
C GLY A 299 19.07 12.46 -10.27
#